data_e82d766dfccb71199e77c81ffb048536
#
_entry.id   e82d766dfccb71199e77c81ffb048536
#
_cell.length_a   1.000
_cell.length_b   1.000
_cell.length_c   1.000
_cell.angle_alpha   90.00
_cell.angle_beta   90.00
_cell.angle_gamma   90.00
#
_symmetry.space_group_name_H-M   'P 1'
#
loop_
_entity.id
_entity.type
_entity.pdbx_description
1 polymer ?
#
loop_
_entity_poly.entity_id
_entity_poly.type
_entity_poly.pdbx_seq_one_letter_code
_entity_poly.pdbx_strand_id
1 'polypeptide(L)'
;MKKMLKSKEGISPILATLLLIVIAVAAVIVTYAWVMTFTSSTTSQSGAFFSLENTRFYNDSGTFKVDITLRNSGTANAKVVEVYQGTSSSDLETVSSVTYDPTTQMVNEGSSLTITFNLSWTDGTRYYFKVITEAGYVFPFSEEA
;
A
#
# COMPACT_ATOMS: atom_id res chain seq x y z
N MET A 1 -35.56 -67.92 18.84
CA MET A 1 -35.72 -66.45 18.71
C MET A 1 -34.42 -65.81 18.30
N LYS A 2 -34.25 -65.41 17.02
CA LYS A 2 -33.07 -64.69 16.55
C LYS A 2 -33.21 -63.21 16.92
N LYS A 3 -32.36 -62.77 17.82
CA LYS A 3 -32.22 -61.35 18.18
C LYS A 3 -31.68 -60.60 16.95
N MET A 4 -32.52 -59.80 16.32
CA MET A 4 -32.07 -58.84 15.30
C MET A 4 -31.23 -57.80 16.00
N LEU A 5 -29.93 -57.90 15.89
CA LEU A 5 -29.03 -56.81 16.23
C LEU A 5 -29.30 -55.68 15.21
N LYS A 6 -30.02 -54.64 15.64
CA LYS A 6 -30.15 -53.40 14.89
C LYS A 6 -28.76 -52.82 14.71
N SER A 7 -28.24 -52.88 13.52
CA SER A 7 -26.92 -52.35 13.19
C SER A 7 -26.92 -50.85 13.36
N LYS A 8 -26.20 -50.36 14.32
CA LYS A 8 -25.85 -48.94 14.50
C LYS A 8 -24.80 -48.49 13.49
N GLU A 9 -24.31 -49.40 12.66
CA GLU A 9 -23.22 -49.17 11.71
C GLU A 9 -23.59 -48.35 10.50
N GLY A 10 -24.89 -48.26 10.13
CA GLY A 10 -25.35 -47.51 8.98
C GLY A 10 -25.45 -45.98 9.20
N ILE A 11 -25.55 -45.54 10.47
CA ILE A 11 -25.68 -44.09 10.82
C ILE A 11 -24.31 -43.41 10.87
N SER A 12 -23.29 -44.13 11.30
CA SER A 12 -21.91 -43.57 11.41
C SER A 12 -21.30 -43.16 10.07
N PRO A 13 -21.38 -43.90 8.97
CA PRO A 13 -20.90 -43.47 7.67
C PRO A 13 -21.65 -42.25 7.13
N ILE A 14 -22.96 -42.16 7.33
CA ILE A 14 -23.77 -41.01 6.89
C ILE A 14 -23.38 -39.73 7.64
N LEU A 15 -23.21 -39.81 8.95
CA LEU A 15 -22.76 -38.69 9.77
C LEU A 15 -21.35 -38.23 9.38
N ALA A 16 -20.45 -39.19 9.09
CA ALA A 16 -19.10 -38.90 8.66
C ALA A 16 -19.07 -38.17 7.30
N THR A 17 -19.90 -38.58 6.34
CA THR A 17 -20.00 -37.93 5.03
C THR A 17 -20.62 -36.53 5.14
N LEU A 18 -21.64 -36.36 5.97
CA LEU A 18 -22.23 -35.04 6.22
C LEU A 18 -21.22 -34.09 6.87
N LEU A 19 -20.47 -34.55 7.85
CA LEU A 19 -19.41 -33.74 8.48
C LEU A 19 -18.33 -33.35 7.47
N LEU A 20 -17.93 -34.29 6.62
CA LEU A 20 -16.91 -34.03 5.59
C LEU A 20 -17.38 -32.97 4.58
N ILE A 21 -18.66 -33.01 4.17
CA ILE A 21 -19.24 -31.99 3.28
C ILE A 21 -19.24 -30.63 3.96
N VAL A 22 -19.63 -30.53 5.24
CA VAL A 22 -19.64 -29.27 5.97
C VAL A 22 -18.25 -28.67 6.08
N ILE A 23 -17.25 -29.48 6.41
CA ILE A 23 -15.84 -29.05 6.48
C ILE A 23 -15.35 -28.60 5.09
N ALA A 24 -15.68 -29.34 4.03
CA ALA A 24 -15.28 -28.97 2.69
C ALA A 24 -15.87 -27.63 2.24
N VAL A 25 -17.16 -27.38 2.49
CA VAL A 25 -17.81 -26.11 2.20
C VAL A 25 -17.21 -24.97 3.02
N ALA A 26 -17.00 -25.18 4.30
CA ALA A 26 -16.36 -24.18 5.16
C ALA A 26 -14.95 -23.83 4.67
N ALA A 27 -14.15 -24.82 4.28
CA ALA A 27 -12.81 -24.61 3.72
C ALA A 27 -12.84 -23.80 2.43
N VAL A 28 -13.79 -24.06 1.53
CA VAL A 28 -13.96 -23.30 0.28
C VAL A 28 -14.30 -21.84 0.57
N ILE A 29 -15.21 -21.56 1.49
CA ILE A 29 -15.61 -20.19 1.85
C ILE A 29 -14.42 -19.41 2.42
N VAL A 30 -13.66 -20.00 3.33
CA VAL A 30 -12.48 -19.37 3.93
C VAL A 30 -11.39 -19.11 2.89
N THR A 31 -11.12 -20.10 2.02
CA THR A 31 -10.13 -19.96 0.95
C THR A 31 -10.54 -18.88 -0.04
N TYR A 32 -11.81 -18.82 -0.43
CA TYR A 32 -12.34 -17.80 -1.32
C TYR A 32 -12.18 -16.39 -0.73
N ALA A 33 -12.55 -16.20 0.53
CA ALA A 33 -12.41 -14.92 1.20
C ALA A 33 -10.93 -14.48 1.27
N TRP A 34 -10.02 -15.41 1.56
CA TRP A 34 -8.59 -15.13 1.60
C TRP A 34 -8.03 -14.76 0.21
N VAL A 35 -8.38 -15.52 -0.83
CA VAL A 35 -7.96 -15.25 -2.22
C VAL A 35 -8.46 -13.89 -2.67
N MET A 36 -9.71 -13.53 -2.38
CA MET A 36 -10.27 -12.21 -2.74
C MET A 36 -9.52 -11.07 -2.06
N THR A 37 -9.21 -11.20 -0.77
CA THR A 37 -8.43 -10.20 -0.04
C THR A 37 -7.02 -10.07 -0.61
N PHE A 38 -6.36 -11.19 -0.89
CA PHE A 38 -5.01 -11.21 -1.46
C PHE A 38 -4.98 -10.61 -2.88
N THR A 39 -5.94 -10.96 -3.72
CA THR A 39 -6.02 -10.44 -5.10
C THR A 39 -6.29 -8.94 -5.11
N SER A 40 -7.17 -8.45 -4.23
CA SER A 40 -7.47 -7.02 -4.11
C SER A 40 -6.24 -6.21 -3.73
N SER A 41 -5.45 -6.65 -2.75
CA SER A 41 -4.23 -5.96 -2.33
C SER A 41 -3.15 -5.98 -3.43
N THR A 42 -2.99 -7.08 -4.14
CA THR A 42 -2.00 -7.21 -5.22
C THR A 42 -2.35 -6.34 -6.42
N THR A 43 -3.64 -6.22 -6.75
CA THR A 43 -4.08 -5.38 -7.89
C THR A 43 -3.87 -3.90 -7.61
N SER A 44 -4.11 -3.44 -6.37
CA SER A 44 -3.85 -2.05 -5.97
C SER A 44 -2.36 -1.69 -6.03
N GLN A 45 -1.49 -2.66 -5.75
CA GLN A 45 -0.04 -2.47 -5.75
C GLN A 45 0.55 -2.41 -7.18
N SER A 46 -0.05 -3.12 -8.13
CA SER A 46 0.48 -3.24 -9.50
C SER A 46 0.05 -2.11 -10.43
N GLY A 47 -0.97 -1.33 -10.07
CA GLY A 47 -1.57 -0.33 -10.94
C GLY A 47 -1.13 1.10 -10.69
N ALA A 48 -0.56 1.43 -9.55
CA ALA A 48 -0.10 2.78 -9.24
C ALA A 48 1.33 2.99 -9.74
N PHE A 49 1.56 4.05 -10.48
CA PHE A 49 2.88 4.41 -10.99
C PHE A 49 3.07 5.93 -10.85
N PHE A 50 4.02 6.34 -10.02
CA PHE A 50 4.33 7.75 -9.85
C PHE A 50 5.37 8.23 -10.85
N SER A 51 5.17 9.45 -11.33
CA SER A 51 6.15 10.24 -12.04
C SER A 51 6.38 11.56 -11.29
N LEU A 52 7.63 11.99 -11.21
CA LEU A 52 7.96 13.29 -10.67
C LEU A 52 7.54 14.35 -11.70
N GLU A 53 6.68 15.28 -11.31
CA GLU A 53 6.22 16.37 -12.15
C GLU A 53 7.03 17.65 -11.91
N ASN A 54 7.29 17.97 -10.63
CA ASN A 54 8.07 19.13 -10.25
C ASN A 54 8.66 18.98 -8.86
N THR A 55 9.82 19.58 -8.63
CA THR A 55 10.41 19.80 -7.30
C THR A 55 10.83 21.26 -7.19
N ARG A 56 10.47 21.90 -6.08
CA ARG A 56 10.81 23.30 -5.84
C ARG A 56 11.38 23.47 -4.44
N PHE A 57 12.61 23.95 -4.38
CA PHE A 57 13.24 24.39 -3.15
C PHE A 57 13.04 25.90 -3.00
N TYR A 58 12.58 26.35 -1.84
CA TYR A 58 12.34 27.77 -1.61
C TYR A 58 12.44 28.14 -0.13
N ASN A 59 12.61 29.44 0.10
CA ASN A 59 12.62 30.00 1.45
C ASN A 59 11.33 30.80 1.65
N ASP A 60 10.54 30.40 2.64
CA ASP A 60 9.32 31.08 3.05
C ASP A 60 9.54 31.78 4.38
N SER A 61 9.76 33.09 4.34
CA SER A 61 9.91 33.94 5.53
C SER A 61 10.98 33.44 6.52
N GLY A 62 12.10 32.90 5.99
CA GLY A 62 13.20 32.36 6.80
C GLY A 62 13.11 30.87 7.09
N THR A 63 12.05 30.20 6.62
CA THR A 63 11.92 28.75 6.72
C THR A 63 12.20 28.11 5.36
N PHE A 64 13.21 27.25 5.30
CA PHE A 64 13.52 26.49 4.10
C PHE A 64 12.53 25.36 3.91
N LYS A 65 11.93 25.31 2.72
CA LYS A 65 10.89 24.33 2.36
C LYS A 65 11.20 23.67 1.02
N VAL A 66 10.63 22.50 0.84
CA VAL A 66 10.58 21.82 -0.46
C VAL A 66 9.15 21.42 -0.79
N ASP A 67 8.74 21.67 -2.03
CA ASP A 67 7.49 21.16 -2.61
C ASP A 67 7.86 20.09 -3.62
N ILE A 68 7.27 18.92 -3.50
CA ILE A 68 7.42 17.81 -4.42
C ILE A 68 6.05 17.52 -5.01
N THR A 69 5.90 17.64 -6.32
CA THR A 69 4.67 17.31 -7.03
C THR A 69 4.84 16.00 -7.76
N LEU A 70 4.07 15.00 -7.33
CA LEU A 70 4.03 13.67 -7.93
C LEU A 70 2.73 13.50 -8.70
N ARG A 71 2.82 12.93 -9.88
CA ARG A 71 1.67 12.54 -10.70
C ARG A 71 1.51 11.04 -10.70
N ASN A 72 0.30 10.56 -10.54
CA ASN A 72 -0.02 9.15 -10.72
C ASN A 72 -0.31 8.88 -12.20
N SER A 73 0.64 8.30 -12.89
CA SER A 73 0.52 7.89 -14.30
C SER A 73 -0.01 6.46 -14.45
N GLY A 74 -0.29 5.80 -13.32
CA GLY A 74 -0.82 4.45 -13.28
C GLY A 74 -2.34 4.38 -13.48
N THR A 75 -2.86 3.18 -13.39
CA THR A 75 -4.29 2.84 -13.59
C THR A 75 -5.03 2.55 -12.28
N ALA A 76 -4.37 2.73 -11.14
CA ALA A 76 -4.97 2.54 -9.82
C ALA A 76 -4.67 3.75 -8.92
N ASN A 77 -5.60 4.04 -8.02
CA ASN A 77 -5.41 5.07 -7.02
C ASN A 77 -4.34 4.64 -6.01
N ALA A 78 -3.55 5.58 -5.54
CA ALA A 78 -2.52 5.35 -4.54
C ALA A 78 -2.65 6.34 -3.38
N LYS A 79 -2.33 5.89 -2.17
CA LYS A 79 -2.26 6.75 -0.99
C LYS A 79 -0.82 6.80 -0.50
N VAL A 80 -0.27 8.00 -0.41
CA VAL A 80 1.06 8.23 0.16
C VAL A 80 0.96 8.16 1.70
N VAL A 81 1.85 7.40 2.32
CA VAL A 81 1.85 7.23 3.79
C VAL A 81 3.12 7.75 4.42
N GLU A 82 4.26 7.61 3.74
CA GLU A 82 5.55 8.03 4.27
C GLU A 82 6.42 8.70 3.21
N VAL A 83 7.17 9.69 3.66
CA VAL A 83 8.16 10.41 2.86
C VAL A 83 9.49 10.39 3.60
N TYR A 84 10.53 10.05 2.90
CA TYR A 84 11.91 10.04 3.39
C TYR A 84 12.74 11.03 2.62
N GLN A 85 13.73 11.61 3.27
CA GLN A 85 14.69 12.54 2.70
C GLN A 85 16.09 12.30 3.24
N GLY A 86 17.11 12.65 2.48
CA GLY A 86 18.52 12.54 2.89
C GLY A 86 19.48 13.11 1.86
N THR A 87 20.71 13.25 2.24
CA THR A 87 21.82 13.66 1.34
C THR A 87 22.50 12.47 0.69
N SER A 88 22.11 11.25 1.05
CA SER A 88 22.59 10.00 0.47
C SER A 88 21.44 9.02 0.26
N SER A 89 21.49 8.23 -0.79
CA SER A 89 20.47 7.19 -1.08
C SER A 89 20.43 6.06 -0.06
N SER A 90 21.50 5.89 0.72
CA SER A 90 21.62 4.85 1.76
C SER A 90 21.28 5.33 3.16
N ASP A 91 21.16 6.65 3.36
CA ASP A 91 20.90 7.27 4.66
C ASP A 91 19.72 8.24 4.52
N LEU A 92 18.52 7.67 4.56
CA LEU A 92 17.27 8.40 4.41
C LEU A 92 16.53 8.43 5.75
N GLU A 93 16.15 9.64 6.17
CA GLU A 93 15.37 9.89 7.38
C GLU A 93 13.90 10.15 7.04
N THR A 94 13.00 9.71 7.91
CA THR A 94 11.57 9.98 7.77
C THR A 94 11.27 11.45 8.03
N VAL A 95 10.49 12.06 7.17
CA VAL A 95 10.02 13.44 7.35
C VAL A 95 8.86 13.49 8.34
N SER A 96 9.00 14.23 9.44
CA SER A 96 8.02 14.22 10.53
C SER A 96 6.87 15.23 10.39
N SER A 97 7.01 16.25 9.54
CA SER A 97 6.01 17.32 9.39
C SER A 97 5.74 17.57 7.92
N VAL A 98 4.86 16.73 7.35
CA VAL A 98 4.51 16.77 5.93
C VAL A 98 3.10 17.34 5.75
N THR A 99 2.96 18.30 4.84
CA THR A 99 1.67 18.79 4.38
C THR A 99 1.39 18.24 2.99
N TYR A 100 0.19 17.75 2.78
CA TYR A 100 -0.25 17.18 1.51
C TYR A 100 -1.37 18.03 0.89
N ASP A 101 -1.31 18.20 -0.42
CA ASP A 101 -2.38 18.78 -1.20
C ASP A 101 -2.69 17.88 -2.42
N PRO A 102 -3.83 17.19 -2.42
CA PRO A 102 -4.94 17.19 -1.45
C PRO A 102 -4.59 16.52 -0.11
N THR A 103 -5.17 16.99 0.97
CA THR A 103 -4.93 16.52 2.36
C THR A 103 -5.30 15.07 2.61
N THR A 104 -6.06 14.47 1.71
CA THR A 104 -6.43 13.05 1.74
C THR A 104 -5.26 12.12 1.50
N GLN A 105 -4.11 12.63 1.00
CA GLN A 105 -2.94 11.86 0.59
C GLN A 105 -3.23 10.87 -0.56
N MET A 106 -4.45 10.91 -1.10
CA MET A 106 -4.86 10.07 -2.22
C MET A 106 -4.46 10.71 -3.54
N VAL A 107 -3.80 9.93 -4.38
CA VAL A 107 -3.44 10.31 -5.74
C VAL A 107 -4.24 9.44 -6.69
N ASN A 108 -5.33 9.98 -7.20
CA ASN A 108 -6.17 9.28 -8.17
C ASN A 108 -5.41 9.12 -9.50
N GLU A 109 -5.87 8.18 -10.32
CA GLU A 109 -5.38 8.01 -11.68
C GLU A 109 -5.34 9.35 -12.44
N GLY A 110 -4.21 9.67 -13.03
CA GLY A 110 -3.99 10.92 -13.79
C GLY A 110 -3.91 12.20 -12.96
N SER A 111 -4.06 12.14 -11.64
CA SER A 111 -4.01 13.29 -10.73
C SER A 111 -2.62 13.48 -10.14
N SER A 112 -2.37 14.69 -9.61
CA SER A 112 -1.12 15.06 -8.94
C SER A 112 -1.34 15.28 -7.44
N LEU A 113 -0.29 15.03 -6.65
CA LEU A 113 -0.21 15.30 -5.23
C LEU A 113 1.01 16.18 -4.98
N THR A 114 0.81 17.28 -4.28
CA THR A 114 1.92 18.11 -3.80
C THR A 114 2.22 17.77 -2.35
N ILE A 115 3.48 17.54 -2.07
CA ILE A 115 4.03 17.19 -0.77
C ILE A 115 4.95 18.32 -0.34
N THR A 116 4.61 19.02 0.75
CA THR A 116 5.38 20.16 1.29
C THR A 116 5.90 19.83 2.67
N PHE A 117 7.19 20.06 2.87
CA PHE A 117 7.80 19.92 4.19
C PHE A 117 9.02 20.84 4.37
N ASN A 118 9.44 21.01 5.61
CA ASN A 118 10.62 21.78 5.94
C ASN A 118 11.88 20.96 5.74
N LEU A 119 12.84 21.51 4.98
CA LEU A 119 14.13 20.89 4.73
C LEU A 119 15.19 22.00 4.69
N SER A 120 16.18 21.96 5.57
CA SER A 120 17.33 22.85 5.48
C SER A 120 18.21 22.42 4.32
N TRP A 121 18.04 23.08 3.19
CA TRP A 121 18.77 22.77 1.97
C TRP A 121 19.86 23.80 1.68
N THR A 122 20.85 23.39 0.90
CA THR A 122 21.95 24.24 0.43
C THR A 122 21.98 24.16 -1.10
N ASP A 123 22.11 25.30 -1.75
CA ASP A 123 22.20 25.44 -3.20
C ASP A 123 23.33 24.60 -3.78
N GLY A 124 23.06 23.88 -4.86
CA GLY A 124 23.97 22.95 -5.52
C GLY A 124 24.16 21.60 -4.81
N THR A 125 23.40 21.33 -3.73
CA THR A 125 23.44 20.04 -3.03
C THR A 125 22.36 19.13 -3.56
N ARG A 126 22.71 17.86 -3.84
CA ARG A 126 21.75 16.84 -4.26
C ARG A 126 21.11 16.18 -3.08
N TYR A 127 19.78 16.15 -3.09
CA TYR A 127 18.95 15.50 -2.10
C TYR A 127 18.27 14.28 -2.68
N TYR A 128 18.14 13.25 -1.86
CA TYR A 128 17.49 11.98 -2.22
C TYR A 128 16.19 11.88 -1.46
N PHE A 129 15.15 11.49 -2.17
CA PHE A 129 13.80 11.34 -1.64
C PHE A 129 13.27 9.95 -1.93
N LYS A 130 12.41 9.48 -1.04
CA LYS A 130 11.71 8.21 -1.22
C LYS A 130 10.29 8.35 -0.69
N VAL A 131 9.32 8.09 -1.52
CA VAL A 131 7.91 8.14 -1.19
C VAL A 131 7.36 6.71 -1.15
N ILE A 132 6.63 6.39 -0.10
CA ILE A 132 6.03 5.06 0.11
C ILE A 132 4.52 5.20 0.15
N THR A 133 3.84 4.32 -0.57
CA THR A 133 2.37 4.21 -0.57
C THR A 133 1.88 3.17 0.43
N GLU A 134 0.61 3.26 0.82
CA GLU A 134 -0.07 2.29 1.67
C GLU A 134 -0.03 0.85 1.11
N ALA A 135 0.00 0.72 -0.21
CA ALA A 135 0.15 -0.56 -0.91
C ALA A 135 1.60 -1.09 -0.95
N GLY A 136 2.57 -0.35 -0.39
CA GLY A 136 3.98 -0.74 -0.35
C GLY A 136 4.77 -0.41 -1.63
N TYR A 137 4.19 0.33 -2.58
CA TYR A 137 4.95 0.85 -3.72
C TYR A 137 5.94 1.92 -3.24
N VAL A 138 7.17 1.82 -3.70
CA VAL A 138 8.28 2.71 -3.33
C VAL A 138 8.72 3.49 -4.55
N PHE A 139 8.72 4.82 -4.45
CA PHE A 139 9.18 5.72 -5.49
C PHE A 139 10.40 6.52 -5.01
N PRO A 140 11.63 6.11 -5.39
CA PRO A 140 12.85 6.84 -5.10
C PRO A 140 13.17 7.83 -6.23
N PHE A 141 13.65 9.02 -5.89
CA PHE A 141 14.17 10.01 -6.83
C PHE A 141 15.19 10.93 -6.14
N SER A 142 15.88 11.75 -6.91
CA SER A 142 16.83 12.72 -6.38
C SER A 142 16.79 13.99 -7.19
N GLU A 143 16.94 15.15 -6.52
CA GLU A 143 16.96 16.48 -7.12
C GLU A 143 18.05 17.34 -6.48
N GLU A 144 18.52 18.32 -7.21
CA GLU A 144 19.50 19.29 -6.77
C GLU A 144 18.81 20.61 -6.38
N ALA A 145 19.16 21.14 -5.21
CA ALA A 145 18.57 22.35 -4.66
C ALA A 145 19.12 23.62 -5.30
#